data_379336c3965ef62d22a465a8980f799e
#
_entry.id   379336c3965ef62d22a465a8980f799e
#
_cell.length_a   1.000
_cell.length_b   1.000
_cell.length_c   1.000
_cell.angle_alpha   90.00
_cell.angle_beta   90.00
_cell.angle_gamma   90.00
#
_symmetry.space_group_name_H-M   'P 1'
#
loop_
_entity.id
_entity.type
_entity.pdbx_description
1 polymer ?
#
loop_
_entity_poly.entity_id
_entity_poly.type
_entity_poly.pdbx_seq_one_letter_code
_entity_poly.pdbx_strand_id
1 'polypeptide(L)'
;MNSGEEEKIKRILTDPKSAAIKAMLEKDHAIDCIFLLYMKRGKWKPAKTFMRENGLTLSDGTFRARMIEIAGLGLAKPISIDPLKKYYEITEFGEKVAKLLLGFFDKVS
;
A
#
# COMPACT_ATOMS: atom_id res chain seq x y z
N MET A 1 26.40 9.84 -10.31
CA MET A 1 25.61 10.21 -9.11
C MET A 1 26.34 11.31 -8.35
N ASN A 2 25.64 12.33 -7.93
CA ASN A 2 26.27 13.41 -7.17
C ASN A 2 26.23 13.12 -5.65
N SER A 3 27.00 13.89 -4.88
CA SER A 3 27.10 13.69 -3.43
C SER A 3 25.77 13.96 -2.70
N GLY A 4 24.93 14.85 -3.22
CA GLY A 4 23.62 15.13 -2.64
C GLY A 4 22.68 13.94 -2.77
N GLU A 5 22.69 13.26 -3.90
CA GLU A 5 21.90 12.05 -4.11
C GLU A 5 22.41 10.91 -3.23
N GLU A 6 23.72 10.77 -3.12
CA GLU A 6 24.33 9.74 -2.28
C GLU A 6 23.92 9.89 -0.82
N GLU A 7 23.91 11.11 -0.30
CA GLU A 7 23.47 11.37 1.07
C GLU A 7 21.99 11.04 1.28
N LYS A 8 21.14 11.35 0.29
CA LYS A 8 19.72 10.99 0.34
C LYS A 8 19.54 9.46 0.38
N ILE A 9 20.28 8.74 -0.43
CA ILE A 9 20.23 7.28 -0.48
C ILE A 9 20.66 6.69 0.87
N LYS A 10 21.77 7.18 1.43
CA LYS A 10 22.22 6.74 2.75
C LYS A 10 21.14 6.94 3.80
N ARG A 11 20.50 8.10 3.82
CA ARG A 11 19.45 8.42 4.77
C ARG A 11 18.27 7.48 4.62
N ILE A 12 17.82 7.22 3.38
CA ILE A 12 16.71 6.31 3.12
C ILE A 12 17.03 4.90 3.59
N LEU A 13 18.24 4.42 3.32
CA LEU A 13 18.64 3.06 3.67
C LEU A 13 18.85 2.86 5.18
N THR A 14 19.09 3.92 5.93
CA THR A 14 19.37 3.85 7.38
C THR A 14 18.23 4.36 8.25
N ASP A 15 17.25 5.07 7.68
CA ASP A 15 16.11 5.58 8.43
C ASP A 15 15.11 4.47 8.75
N PRO A 16 14.76 4.27 10.04
CA PRO A 16 13.83 3.19 10.42
C PRO A 16 12.47 3.25 9.74
N LYS A 17 11.92 4.46 9.55
CA LYS A 17 10.61 4.62 8.89
C LYS A 17 10.69 4.24 7.41
N SER A 18 11.72 4.72 6.72
CA SER A 18 11.93 4.38 5.30
C SER A 18 12.16 2.88 5.13
N ALA A 19 12.94 2.28 6.02
CA ALA A 19 13.21 0.84 5.99
C ALA A 19 11.92 0.03 6.19
N ALA A 20 11.05 0.47 7.09
CA ALA A 20 9.77 -0.20 7.35
C ALA A 20 8.84 -0.13 6.15
N ILE A 21 8.74 1.04 5.51
CA ILE A 21 7.92 1.22 4.31
C ILE A 21 8.48 0.36 3.16
N LYS A 22 9.79 0.41 2.96
CA LYS A 22 10.46 -0.39 1.93
C LYS A 22 10.21 -1.89 2.14
N ALA A 23 10.36 -2.38 3.37
CA ALA A 23 10.11 -3.78 3.70
C ALA A 23 8.66 -4.19 3.42
N MET A 24 7.70 -3.32 3.73
CA MET A 24 6.29 -3.58 3.43
C MET A 24 6.05 -3.63 1.93
N LEU A 25 6.62 -2.71 1.16
CA LEU A 25 6.46 -2.68 -0.30
C LEU A 25 7.05 -3.90 -1.00
N GLU A 26 8.02 -4.57 -0.38
CA GLU A 26 8.64 -5.78 -0.91
C GLU A 26 7.81 -7.04 -0.68
N LYS A 27 6.76 -6.98 0.13
CA LYS A 27 5.90 -8.13 0.40
C LYS A 27 4.95 -8.40 -0.75
N ASP A 28 4.53 -9.65 -0.88
CA ASP A 28 3.60 -10.08 -1.93
C ASP A 28 2.34 -9.23 -1.95
N HIS A 29 2.01 -8.70 -3.11
CA HIS A 29 0.81 -7.91 -3.37
C HIS A 29 0.68 -6.62 -2.56
N ALA A 30 1.77 -6.13 -1.95
CA ALA A 30 1.72 -4.90 -1.17
C ALA A 30 1.32 -3.70 -2.03
N ILE A 31 1.97 -3.54 -3.17
CA ILE A 31 1.68 -2.43 -4.09
C ILE A 31 0.27 -2.57 -4.67
N ASP A 32 -0.13 -3.80 -5.02
CA ASP A 32 -1.49 -4.07 -5.50
C ASP A 32 -2.53 -3.62 -4.46
N CYS A 33 -2.29 -3.94 -3.19
CA CYS A 33 -3.20 -3.55 -2.11
C CYS A 33 -3.25 -2.04 -1.89
N ILE A 34 -2.13 -1.33 -2.08
CA ILE A 34 -2.11 0.13 -2.00
C ILE A 34 -2.97 0.72 -3.12
N PHE A 35 -2.87 0.20 -4.34
CA PHE A 35 -3.70 0.65 -5.45
C PHE A 35 -5.17 0.33 -5.25
N LEU A 36 -5.50 -0.87 -4.73
CA LEU A 36 -6.88 -1.22 -4.41
C LEU A 36 -7.46 -0.25 -3.38
N LEU A 37 -6.69 0.05 -2.35
CA LEU A 37 -7.08 1.00 -1.32
C LEU A 37 -7.28 2.40 -1.91
N TYR A 38 -6.37 2.84 -2.78
CA TYR A 38 -6.44 4.14 -3.45
C TYR A 38 -7.71 4.28 -4.31
N MET A 39 -8.17 3.20 -4.91
CA MET A 39 -9.42 3.15 -5.66
C MET A 39 -10.65 3.01 -4.77
N LYS A 40 -10.51 3.21 -3.45
CA LYS A 40 -11.59 3.11 -2.46
C LYS A 40 -12.11 1.68 -2.29
N ARG A 41 -11.25 0.68 -2.50
CA ARG A 41 -11.57 -0.74 -2.34
C ARG A 41 -10.84 -1.35 -1.14
N GLY A 42 -10.88 -0.65 0.00
CA GLY A 42 -10.36 -1.17 1.28
C GLY A 42 -11.24 -2.24 1.91
N LYS A 43 -12.33 -2.61 1.24
CA LYS A 43 -13.24 -3.69 1.63
C LYS A 43 -12.95 -4.92 0.77
N TRP A 44 -12.96 -6.10 1.39
CA TRP A 44 -12.60 -7.34 0.69
C TRP A 44 -13.50 -7.65 -0.51
N LYS A 45 -14.82 -7.56 -0.34
CA LYS A 45 -15.75 -7.93 -1.42
C LYS A 45 -15.56 -7.10 -2.70
N PRO A 46 -15.55 -5.75 -2.62
CA PRO A 46 -15.27 -4.95 -3.81
C PRO A 46 -13.88 -5.19 -4.40
N ALA A 47 -12.88 -5.38 -3.54
CA ALA A 47 -11.52 -5.68 -4.00
C ALA A 47 -11.46 -7.01 -4.74
N LYS A 48 -12.09 -8.04 -4.19
CA LYS A 48 -12.17 -9.36 -4.81
C LYS A 48 -12.84 -9.31 -6.17
N THR A 49 -13.95 -8.59 -6.27
CA THR A 49 -14.68 -8.44 -7.54
C THR A 49 -13.80 -7.75 -8.59
N PHE A 50 -13.16 -6.64 -8.22
CA PHE A 50 -12.26 -5.92 -9.13
C PHE A 50 -11.13 -6.83 -9.61
N MET A 51 -10.48 -7.54 -8.70
CA MET A 51 -9.37 -8.42 -9.04
C MET A 51 -9.78 -9.53 -10.00
N ARG A 52 -10.92 -10.17 -9.72
CA ARG A 52 -11.44 -11.24 -10.57
C ARG A 52 -11.74 -10.73 -11.98
N GLU A 53 -12.33 -9.56 -12.11
CA GLU A 53 -12.65 -8.95 -13.40
C GLU A 53 -11.41 -8.58 -14.20
N ASN A 54 -10.29 -8.38 -13.53
CA ASN A 54 -9.05 -7.94 -14.17
C ASN A 54 -7.96 -9.02 -14.17
N GLY A 55 -8.31 -10.26 -13.89
CA GLY A 55 -7.37 -11.38 -13.95
C GLY A 55 -6.30 -11.38 -12.87
N LEU A 56 -6.55 -10.72 -11.76
CA LEU A 56 -5.63 -10.67 -10.63
C LEU A 56 -6.01 -11.72 -9.59
N THR A 57 -5.02 -12.32 -8.96
CA THR A 57 -5.23 -13.34 -7.93
C THR A 57 -4.66 -12.89 -6.61
N LEU A 58 -5.50 -12.84 -5.58
CA LEU A 58 -5.11 -12.43 -4.25
C LEU A 58 -6.05 -13.09 -3.25
N SER A 59 -5.50 -13.77 -2.25
CA SER A 59 -6.30 -14.43 -1.22
C SER A 59 -6.81 -13.42 -0.19
N ASP A 60 -7.92 -13.75 0.47
CA ASP A 60 -8.47 -12.96 1.56
C ASP A 60 -7.43 -12.78 2.68
N GLY A 61 -6.71 -13.84 3.03
CA GLY A 61 -5.68 -13.77 4.06
C GLY A 61 -4.56 -12.81 3.72
N THR A 62 -4.08 -12.83 2.48
CA THR A 62 -3.04 -11.91 2.03
C THR A 62 -3.55 -10.47 2.02
N PHE A 63 -4.76 -10.25 1.51
CA PHE A 63 -5.37 -8.92 1.51
C PHE A 63 -5.45 -8.33 2.93
N ARG A 64 -5.96 -9.12 3.88
CA ARG A 64 -6.07 -8.69 5.28
C ARG A 64 -4.72 -8.39 5.89
N ALA A 65 -3.73 -9.26 5.65
CA ALA A 65 -2.38 -9.05 6.17
C ALA A 65 -1.77 -7.75 5.64
N ARG A 66 -1.90 -7.50 4.34
CA ARG A 66 -1.37 -6.27 3.74
C ARG A 66 -2.09 -5.03 4.26
N MET A 67 -3.41 -5.08 4.43
CA MET A 67 -4.16 -3.93 4.98
C MET A 67 -3.73 -3.59 6.39
N ILE A 68 -3.50 -4.59 7.24
CA ILE A 68 -3.00 -4.37 8.60
C ILE A 68 -1.63 -3.68 8.59
N GLU A 69 -0.73 -4.15 7.74
CA GLU A 69 0.62 -3.59 7.62
C GLU A 69 0.60 -2.17 7.06
N ILE A 70 -0.19 -1.95 6.02
CA ILE A 70 -0.39 -0.63 5.40
C ILE A 70 -0.93 0.36 6.43
N ALA A 71 -1.91 -0.06 7.22
CA ALA A 71 -2.47 0.76 8.30
C ALA A 71 -1.44 1.00 9.40
N GLY A 72 -0.63 0.00 9.75
CA GLY A 72 0.41 0.13 10.76
C GLY A 72 1.47 1.16 10.41
N LEU A 73 1.67 1.44 9.12
CA LEU A 73 2.60 2.47 8.65
C LEU A 73 1.95 3.82 8.39
N GLY A 74 0.65 3.96 8.70
CA GLY A 74 -0.06 5.22 8.57
C GLY A 74 -0.58 5.53 7.17
N LEU A 75 -0.54 4.57 6.23
CA LEU A 75 -1.07 4.77 4.88
C LEU A 75 -2.58 4.55 4.81
N ALA A 76 -3.14 3.88 5.79
CA ALA A 76 -4.57 3.64 5.91
C ALA A 76 -4.97 3.71 7.37
N LYS A 77 -6.28 3.90 7.62
CA LYS A 77 -6.83 3.81 8.97
C LYS A 77 -7.98 2.80 8.97
N PRO A 78 -8.08 1.97 10.02
CA PRO A 78 -9.18 1.03 10.14
C PRO A 78 -10.47 1.77 10.52
N ILE A 79 -11.57 1.39 9.87
CA ILE A 79 -12.90 1.89 10.17
C ILE A 79 -13.75 0.71 10.62
N SER A 80 -14.33 0.81 11.81
CA SER A 80 -15.25 -0.21 12.32
C SER A 80 -16.67 0.30 12.16
N ILE A 81 -17.49 -0.44 11.40
CA ILE A 81 -18.92 -0.14 11.28
C ILE A 81 -19.65 -0.79 12.44
N ASP A 82 -19.23 -2.00 12.82
CA ASP A 82 -19.68 -2.73 13.99
C ASP A 82 -18.55 -3.65 14.48
N PRO A 83 -18.67 -4.32 15.62
CA PRO A 83 -17.60 -5.17 16.16
C PRO A 83 -17.09 -6.27 15.23
N LEU A 84 -17.90 -6.66 14.23
CA LEU A 84 -17.57 -7.76 13.33
C LEU A 84 -17.16 -7.31 11.94
N LYS A 85 -17.37 -6.02 11.60
CA LYS A 85 -17.08 -5.49 10.26
C LYS A 85 -16.08 -4.36 10.33
N LYS A 86 -14.94 -4.57 9.70
CA LYS A 86 -13.87 -3.61 9.63
C LYS A 86 -13.44 -3.45 8.17
N TYR A 87 -13.21 -2.23 7.75
CA TYR A 87 -12.58 -1.94 6.47
C TYR A 87 -11.54 -0.85 6.66
N TYR A 88 -10.84 -0.48 5.60
CA TYR A 88 -9.75 0.48 5.68
C TYR A 88 -10.00 1.64 4.71
N GLU A 89 -9.68 2.84 5.16
CA GLU A 89 -9.69 4.03 4.33
C GLU A 89 -8.27 4.54 4.15
N ILE A 90 -7.94 5.01 2.97
CA ILE A 90 -6.64 5.58 2.69
C ILE A 90 -6.49 6.91 3.43
N THR A 91 -5.31 7.15 3.99
CA THR A 91 -4.97 8.43 4.61
C THR A 91 -4.38 9.37 3.57
N GLU A 92 -4.20 10.64 3.93
CA GLU A 92 -3.51 11.61 3.08
C GLU A 92 -2.10 11.13 2.73
N PHE A 93 -1.39 10.57 3.70
CA PHE A 93 -0.07 9.98 3.48
C PHE A 93 -0.15 8.79 2.51
N GLY A 94 -1.15 7.94 2.69
CA GLY A 94 -1.39 6.81 1.77
C GLY A 94 -1.66 7.25 0.35
N GLU A 95 -2.45 8.31 0.16
CA GLU A 95 -2.70 8.87 -1.18
C GLU A 95 -1.42 9.38 -1.83
N LYS A 96 -0.57 10.04 -1.05
CA LYS A 96 0.71 10.53 -1.54
C LYS A 96 1.60 9.39 -2.02
N VAL A 97 1.69 8.31 -1.24
CA VAL A 97 2.46 7.12 -1.60
C VAL A 97 1.88 6.47 -2.86
N ALA A 98 0.55 6.30 -2.92
CA ALA A 98 -0.12 5.70 -4.07
C ALA A 98 0.14 6.50 -5.34
N LYS A 99 0.06 7.82 -5.29
CA LYS A 99 0.31 8.69 -6.44
C LYS A 99 1.76 8.59 -6.93
N LEU A 100 2.71 8.51 -6.00
CA LEU A 100 4.12 8.33 -6.36
C LEU A 100 4.36 6.99 -7.04
N LEU A 101 3.77 5.92 -6.52
CA LEU A 101 3.87 4.60 -7.14
C LEU A 101 3.19 4.56 -8.50
N LEU A 102 2.01 5.18 -8.62
CA LEU A 102 1.30 5.27 -9.88
C LEU A 102 2.15 6.01 -10.93
N GLY A 103 2.74 7.13 -10.57
CA GLY A 103 3.61 7.89 -11.45
C GLY A 103 4.83 7.10 -11.89
N PHE A 104 5.43 6.34 -10.97
CA PHE A 104 6.56 5.47 -11.29
C PHE A 104 6.18 4.41 -12.32
N PHE A 105 5.10 3.66 -12.08
CA PHE A 105 4.69 2.58 -12.97
C PHE A 105 4.18 3.09 -14.32
N ASP A 106 3.54 4.26 -14.34
CA ASP A 106 3.10 4.88 -15.58
C ASP A 106 4.29 5.21 -16.49
N LYS A 107 5.41 5.62 -15.90
CA LYS A 107 6.62 5.95 -16.67
C LYS A 107 7.37 4.74 -17.19
N VAL A 108 7.29 3.60 -16.51
CA VAL A 108 8.06 2.40 -16.88
C VAL A 108 7.25 1.39 -17.69
N SER A 109 5.96 1.61 -17.87
CA SER A 109 5.09 0.71 -18.64
C SER A 109 4.97 1.06 -20.12
#